data_90653ad6586e2dbe7122e101686228e6
#
_entry.id   90653ad6586e2dbe7122e101686228e6
#
_cell.length_a   1.000
_cell.length_b   1.000
_cell.length_c   1.000
_cell.angle_alpha   90.00
_cell.angle_beta   90.00
_cell.angle_gamma   90.00
#
_symmetry.space_group_name_H-M   'P 1'
#
loop_
_entity.id
_entity.type
_entity.pdbx_description
1 polymer ?
#
loop_
_entity_poly.entity_id
_entity_poly.type
_entity_poly.pdbx_seq_one_letter_code
_entity_poly.pdbx_strand_id
1 'polypeptide(L)'
;PQFLFYFFRLCRAHEHAVAGGVLYPAGDPAPKAAAREHAGKPSAYRVDGLVLNDPVVIGGMDRAATGLFVPFTFTAKGAPRASAKLAGLEKLGNIEKHLESLVVEMARGLYAGDVAATPLCHGDKSPCAVCDYRAVCRHEDGCGERSVEAPDKVFEPKGGDDV
;
A
#
# COMPACT_ATOMS: atom_id res chain seq x y z
N PRO A 1 -1.50 0.60 4.55
CA PRO A 1 -1.38 -0.62 5.36
C PRO A 1 -2.73 -1.20 5.75
N GLN A 2 -3.71 -0.36 6.16
CA GLN A 2 -5.01 -0.79 6.68
C GLN A 2 -5.80 -1.68 5.71
N PHE A 3 -5.88 -1.33 4.42
CA PHE A 3 -6.58 -2.13 3.41
C PHE A 3 -5.97 -3.52 3.22
N LEU A 4 -4.64 -3.62 3.23
CA LEU A 4 -3.95 -4.91 3.13
C LEU A 4 -4.22 -5.78 4.35
N PHE A 5 -4.26 -5.19 5.55
CA PHE A 5 -4.62 -5.91 6.77
C PHE A 5 -6.02 -6.50 6.69
N TYR A 6 -7.03 -5.73 6.28
CA TYR A 6 -8.40 -6.24 6.09
C TYR A 6 -8.47 -7.32 5.00
N PHE A 7 -7.73 -7.14 3.91
CA PHE A 7 -7.67 -8.12 2.83
C PHE A 7 -7.16 -9.49 3.33
N PHE A 8 -6.03 -9.53 4.02
CA PHE A 8 -5.49 -10.78 4.56
C PHE A 8 -6.39 -11.38 5.64
N ARG A 9 -6.98 -10.57 6.50
CA ARG A 9 -7.94 -11.06 7.50
C ARG A 9 -9.17 -11.68 6.87
N LEU A 10 -9.69 -11.11 5.79
CA LEU A 10 -10.83 -11.65 5.05
C LEU A 10 -10.48 -12.98 4.38
N CYS A 11 -9.32 -13.06 3.71
CA CYS A 11 -8.86 -14.30 3.09
C CYS A 11 -8.73 -15.43 4.12
N ARG A 12 -8.15 -15.15 5.29
CA ARG A 12 -7.96 -16.11 6.36
C ARG A 12 -9.29 -16.55 7.00
N ALA A 13 -10.21 -15.61 7.24
CA ALA A 13 -11.50 -15.91 7.87
C ALA A 13 -12.41 -16.80 7.01
N HIS A 14 -12.23 -16.76 5.69
CA HIS A 14 -13.02 -17.53 4.74
C HIS A 14 -12.24 -18.67 4.07
N GLU A 15 -11.04 -18.97 4.54
CA GLU A 15 -10.15 -20.01 3.96
C GLU A 15 -9.93 -19.84 2.44
N HIS A 16 -10.01 -18.61 1.95
CA HIS A 16 -9.81 -18.33 0.53
C HIS A 16 -8.33 -18.11 0.23
N ALA A 17 -7.89 -18.70 -0.88
CA ALA A 17 -6.59 -18.36 -1.45
C ALA A 17 -6.60 -16.91 -1.93
N VAL A 18 -5.43 -16.25 -1.86
CA VAL A 18 -5.26 -14.90 -2.41
C VAL A 18 -5.41 -14.98 -3.92
N ALA A 19 -6.55 -14.56 -4.45
CA ALA A 19 -6.88 -14.63 -5.87
C ALA A 19 -7.17 -13.26 -6.48
N GLY A 20 -6.58 -12.19 -5.96
CA GLY A 20 -6.89 -10.85 -6.43
C GLY A 20 -5.87 -9.83 -5.97
N GLY A 21 -6.35 -8.68 -5.57
CA GLY A 21 -5.53 -7.59 -5.12
C GLY A 21 -6.33 -6.56 -4.32
N VAL A 22 -5.65 -5.57 -3.84
CA VAL A 22 -6.24 -4.41 -3.17
C VAL A 22 -6.10 -3.21 -4.09
N LEU A 23 -7.22 -2.67 -4.53
CA LEU A 23 -7.29 -1.48 -5.35
C LEU A 23 -8.00 -0.36 -4.58
N TYR A 24 -7.52 0.84 -4.76
CA TYR A 24 -8.15 2.04 -4.20
C TYR A 24 -8.03 3.21 -5.19
N PRO A 25 -9.00 4.14 -5.19
CA PRO A 25 -8.92 5.33 -6.04
C PRO A 25 -7.73 6.19 -5.58
N ALA A 26 -6.88 6.58 -6.52
CA ALA A 26 -5.68 7.39 -6.30
C ALA A 26 -5.84 8.83 -6.85
N GLY A 27 -7.02 9.16 -7.36
CA GLY A 27 -7.35 10.48 -7.89
C GLY A 27 -8.02 11.38 -6.87
N ASP A 28 -8.12 12.67 -7.19
CA ASP A 28 -8.90 13.63 -6.41
C ASP A 28 -10.39 13.24 -6.46
N PRO A 29 -11.02 12.94 -5.32
CA PRO A 29 -12.42 12.51 -5.29
C PRO A 29 -13.42 13.59 -5.69
N ALA A 30 -13.00 14.85 -5.72
CA ALA A 30 -13.82 15.96 -6.16
C ALA A 30 -13.31 16.52 -7.49
N PRO A 31 -13.92 16.16 -8.64
CA PRO A 31 -13.58 16.81 -9.89
C PRO A 31 -13.93 18.30 -9.75
N LYS A 32 -12.91 19.17 -9.76
CA LYS A 32 -13.11 20.61 -9.85
C LYS A 32 -13.97 20.89 -11.08
N ALA A 33 -14.75 21.97 -11.05
CA ALA A 33 -15.73 22.29 -12.09
C ALA A 33 -15.18 22.28 -13.54
N ALA A 34 -13.88 22.54 -13.72
CA ALA A 34 -13.15 22.37 -14.98
C ALA A 34 -13.02 20.90 -15.44
N ALA A 35 -13.25 19.94 -14.58
CA ALA A 35 -13.16 18.51 -14.93
C ALA A 35 -14.44 17.97 -15.61
N ARG A 36 -15.50 18.75 -15.72
CA ARG A 36 -16.69 18.36 -16.52
C ARG A 36 -16.34 18.16 -18.00
N GLU A 37 -15.38 18.91 -18.53
CA GLU A 37 -14.85 18.69 -19.90
C GLU A 37 -14.03 17.41 -20.03
N HIS A 38 -13.57 16.84 -18.91
CA HIS A 38 -12.76 15.62 -18.85
C HIS A 38 -13.57 14.39 -18.42
N ALA A 39 -14.87 14.54 -18.18
CA ALA A 39 -15.76 13.48 -17.69
C ALA A 39 -15.90 12.26 -18.64
N GLY A 40 -15.24 12.26 -19.77
CA GLY A 40 -15.11 11.10 -20.69
C GLY A 40 -13.68 10.60 -20.86
N LYS A 41 -12.69 11.20 -20.18
CA LYS A 41 -11.30 10.75 -20.33
C LYS A 41 -10.97 9.75 -19.21
N PRO A 42 -10.58 8.51 -19.56
CA PRO A 42 -10.21 7.47 -18.59
C PRO A 42 -9.12 7.89 -17.59
N SER A 43 -8.30 8.88 -17.97
CA SER A 43 -7.21 9.41 -17.14
C SER A 43 -7.66 10.18 -15.89
N ALA A 44 -8.95 10.54 -15.79
CA ALA A 44 -9.50 11.22 -14.61
C ALA A 44 -9.63 10.28 -13.39
N TYR A 45 -9.76 8.98 -13.64
CA TYR A 45 -9.92 7.96 -12.61
C TYR A 45 -8.65 7.12 -12.54
N ARG A 46 -7.74 7.50 -11.66
CA ARG A 46 -6.54 6.71 -11.40
C ARG A 46 -6.84 5.72 -10.27
N VAL A 47 -6.48 4.47 -10.52
CA VAL A 47 -6.50 3.42 -9.52
C VAL A 47 -5.07 3.15 -9.08
N ASP A 48 -4.86 2.98 -7.80
CA ASP A 48 -3.61 2.50 -7.23
C ASP A 48 -3.85 1.24 -6.41
N GLY A 49 -2.80 0.50 -6.09
CA GLY A 49 -2.94 -0.72 -5.32
C GLY A 49 -1.88 -1.77 -5.60
N LEU A 50 -2.14 -2.96 -5.11
CA LEU A 50 -1.29 -4.14 -5.27
C LEU A 50 -2.13 -5.29 -5.84
N VAL A 51 -1.69 -5.91 -6.92
CA VAL A 51 -2.39 -6.97 -7.63
C VAL A 51 -1.53 -8.22 -7.70
N LEU A 52 -2.16 -9.39 -7.55
CA LEU A 52 -1.48 -10.67 -7.71
C LEU A 52 -0.97 -10.80 -9.17
N ASN A 53 0.30 -11.13 -9.31
CA ASN A 53 0.92 -11.37 -10.62
C ASN A 53 0.55 -12.76 -11.15
N ASP A 54 -0.74 -12.90 -11.50
CA ASP A 54 -1.30 -14.09 -12.10
C ASP A 54 -2.06 -13.72 -13.39
N PRO A 55 -1.76 -14.33 -14.54
CA PRO A 55 -2.39 -13.98 -15.80
C PRO A 55 -3.92 -14.14 -15.81
N VAL A 56 -4.45 -15.13 -15.07
CA VAL A 56 -5.88 -15.39 -15.00
C VAL A 56 -6.56 -14.28 -14.20
N VAL A 57 -5.97 -13.88 -13.05
CA VAL A 57 -6.47 -12.80 -12.21
C VAL A 57 -6.44 -11.48 -12.98
N ILE A 58 -5.32 -11.17 -13.61
CA ILE A 58 -5.15 -9.92 -14.38
C ILE A 58 -6.12 -9.86 -15.55
N GLY A 59 -6.27 -10.98 -16.29
CA GLY A 59 -7.22 -11.09 -17.39
C GLY A 59 -8.69 -10.99 -16.94
N GLY A 60 -9.00 -11.42 -15.72
CA GLY A 60 -10.32 -11.24 -15.11
C GLY A 60 -10.60 -9.79 -14.71
N MET A 61 -9.56 -9.03 -14.31
CA MET A 61 -9.68 -7.62 -13.89
C MET A 61 -9.73 -6.64 -15.08
N ASP A 62 -8.90 -6.86 -16.09
CA ASP A 62 -8.84 -6.03 -17.31
C ASP A 62 -8.67 -6.90 -18.55
N ARG A 63 -9.78 -7.46 -19.03
CA ARG A 63 -9.82 -8.38 -20.17
C ARG A 63 -9.27 -7.77 -21.47
N ALA A 64 -9.44 -6.48 -21.64
CA ALA A 64 -8.99 -5.76 -22.84
C ALA A 64 -7.53 -5.28 -22.72
N ALA A 65 -6.87 -5.51 -21.61
CA ALA A 65 -5.50 -5.07 -21.32
C ALA A 65 -5.30 -3.55 -21.56
N THR A 66 -6.31 -2.77 -21.21
CA THR A 66 -6.34 -1.31 -21.41
C THR A 66 -5.48 -0.56 -20.39
N GLY A 67 -5.23 -1.17 -19.21
CA GLY A 67 -4.60 -0.51 -18.08
C GLY A 67 -5.49 0.53 -17.39
N LEU A 68 -6.79 0.52 -17.68
CA LEU A 68 -7.75 1.48 -17.13
C LEU A 68 -8.16 1.12 -15.70
N PHE A 69 -8.34 -0.17 -15.44
CA PHE A 69 -8.86 -0.69 -14.18
C PHE A 69 -7.77 -1.27 -13.26
N VAL A 70 -6.53 -1.22 -13.70
CA VAL A 70 -5.37 -1.75 -12.95
C VAL A 70 -4.27 -0.69 -12.82
N PRO A 71 -3.45 -0.72 -11.75
CA PRO A 71 -2.45 0.31 -11.47
C PRO A 71 -1.14 0.12 -12.25
N PHE A 72 -1.14 -0.63 -13.33
CA PHE A 72 0.03 -0.90 -14.18
C PHE A 72 -0.34 -0.90 -15.66
N THR A 73 0.66 -0.88 -16.52
CA THR A 73 0.49 -0.87 -17.98
C THR A 73 0.80 -2.24 -18.58
N PHE A 74 0.31 -2.44 -19.80
CA PHE A 74 0.55 -3.66 -20.57
C PHE A 74 1.60 -3.45 -21.66
N THR A 75 2.23 -4.52 -22.06
CA THR A 75 3.10 -4.58 -23.25
C THR A 75 2.23 -4.68 -24.51
N ALA A 76 2.82 -4.46 -25.69
CA ALA A 76 2.12 -4.66 -26.96
C ALA A 76 1.59 -6.09 -27.17
N LYS A 77 2.11 -7.06 -26.42
CA LYS A 77 1.66 -8.47 -26.43
C LYS A 77 0.57 -8.76 -25.40
N GLY A 78 0.05 -7.76 -24.69
CA GLY A 78 -0.98 -7.92 -23.66
C GLY A 78 -0.48 -8.46 -22.32
N ALA A 79 0.82 -8.65 -22.14
CA ALA A 79 1.37 -9.03 -20.85
C ALA A 79 1.58 -7.80 -19.94
N PRO A 80 1.36 -7.89 -18.62
CA PRO A 80 1.62 -6.77 -17.73
C PRO A 80 3.11 -6.41 -17.72
N ARG A 81 3.42 -5.13 -17.68
CA ARG A 81 4.80 -4.66 -17.46
C ARG A 81 5.18 -4.88 -16.01
N ALA A 82 6.42 -5.30 -15.78
CA ALA A 82 6.97 -5.39 -14.43
C ALA A 82 6.76 -4.08 -13.67
N SER A 83 6.17 -4.15 -12.50
CA SER A 83 5.82 -3.00 -11.68
C SER A 83 5.83 -3.39 -10.21
N ALA A 84 6.18 -2.46 -9.33
CA ALA A 84 6.05 -2.60 -7.88
C ALA A 84 4.60 -2.87 -7.44
N LYS A 85 3.61 -2.60 -8.31
CA LYS A 85 2.18 -2.84 -8.11
C LYS A 85 1.77 -4.31 -8.34
N LEU A 86 2.67 -5.14 -8.86
CA LEU A 86 2.47 -6.57 -9.05
C LEU A 86 3.23 -7.34 -7.96
N ALA A 87 2.57 -8.29 -7.36
CA ALA A 87 3.15 -9.13 -6.32
C ALA A 87 2.89 -10.61 -6.59
N GLY A 88 3.93 -11.43 -6.51
CA GLY A 88 3.79 -12.87 -6.43
C GLY A 88 3.22 -13.31 -5.08
N LEU A 89 2.81 -14.57 -4.97
CA LEU A 89 2.28 -15.14 -3.72
C LEU A 89 3.29 -15.05 -2.57
N GLU A 90 4.57 -15.26 -2.85
CA GLU A 90 5.64 -15.14 -1.86
C GLU A 90 5.74 -13.71 -1.29
N LYS A 91 5.75 -12.70 -2.16
CA LYS A 91 5.76 -11.29 -1.75
C LYS A 91 4.53 -10.95 -0.92
N LEU A 92 3.34 -11.43 -1.31
CA LEU A 92 2.12 -11.23 -0.53
C LEU A 92 2.21 -11.90 0.85
N GLY A 93 2.74 -13.13 0.93
CA GLY A 93 2.97 -13.80 2.21
C GLY A 93 3.97 -13.07 3.11
N ASN A 94 5.02 -12.48 2.54
CA ASN A 94 5.97 -11.66 3.30
C ASN A 94 5.33 -10.37 3.81
N ILE A 95 4.49 -9.73 3.01
CA ILE A 95 3.71 -8.56 3.44
C ILE A 95 2.77 -8.93 4.60
N GLU A 96 2.07 -10.05 4.52
CA GLU A 96 1.19 -10.52 5.58
C GLU A 96 1.95 -10.73 6.89
N LYS A 97 3.04 -11.47 6.86
CA LYS A 97 3.89 -11.72 8.04
C LYS A 97 4.43 -10.41 8.65
N HIS A 98 4.85 -9.49 7.79
CA HIS A 98 5.32 -8.17 8.25
C HIS A 98 4.21 -7.37 8.94
N LEU A 99 3.01 -7.36 8.37
CA LEU A 99 1.85 -6.68 8.98
C LEU A 99 1.47 -7.31 10.33
N GLU A 100 1.51 -8.62 10.44
CA GLU A 100 1.26 -9.32 11.71
C GLU A 100 2.31 -8.94 12.76
N SER A 101 3.60 -8.92 12.40
CA SER A 101 4.67 -8.53 13.33
C SER A 101 4.51 -7.09 13.82
N LEU A 102 4.14 -6.16 12.93
CA LEU A 102 3.88 -4.77 13.29
C LEU A 102 2.69 -4.64 14.26
N VAL A 103 1.61 -5.36 14.02
CA VAL A 103 0.44 -5.33 14.92
C VAL A 103 0.80 -5.89 16.30
N VAL A 104 1.55 -6.97 16.34
CA VAL A 104 2.02 -7.56 17.62
C VAL A 104 2.96 -6.61 18.35
N GLU A 105 3.87 -5.95 17.64
CA GLU A 105 4.79 -4.96 18.24
C GLU A 105 4.01 -3.76 18.81
N MET A 106 3.06 -3.21 18.05
CA MET A 106 2.19 -2.14 18.54
C MET A 106 1.40 -2.55 19.78
N ALA A 107 0.84 -3.77 19.78
CA ALA A 107 0.10 -4.29 20.93
C ALA A 107 1.01 -4.42 22.16
N ARG A 108 2.22 -4.94 21.99
CA ARG A 108 3.19 -5.04 23.09
C ARG A 108 3.56 -3.68 23.66
N GLY A 109 3.80 -2.67 22.81
CA GLY A 109 4.05 -1.30 23.23
C GLY A 109 2.89 -0.73 24.06
N LEU A 110 1.65 -0.90 23.60
CA LEU A 110 0.46 -0.47 24.33
C LEU A 110 0.34 -1.14 25.69
N TYR A 111 0.52 -2.46 25.77
CA TYR A 111 0.48 -3.19 27.05
C TYR A 111 1.64 -2.85 27.98
N ALA A 112 2.79 -2.47 27.44
CA ALA A 112 3.93 -1.99 28.22
C ALA A 112 3.75 -0.54 28.71
N GLY A 113 2.70 0.16 28.29
CA GLY A 113 2.46 1.56 28.62
C GLY A 113 3.40 2.53 27.90
N ASP A 114 3.91 2.14 26.72
CA ASP A 114 4.73 3.03 25.89
C ASP A 114 3.86 4.16 25.32
N VAL A 115 4.13 5.37 25.80
CA VAL A 115 3.45 6.62 25.40
C VAL A 115 4.43 7.63 24.83
N ALA A 116 5.62 7.19 24.42
CA ALA A 116 6.63 8.07 23.87
C ALA A 116 6.12 8.78 22.60
N ALA A 117 6.33 10.09 22.54
CA ALA A 117 6.01 10.91 21.37
C ALA A 117 7.09 10.71 20.29
N THR A 118 6.95 9.64 19.51
CA THR A 118 7.86 9.29 18.40
C THR A 118 7.14 9.39 17.04
N PRO A 119 6.95 10.61 16.50
CA PRO A 119 6.21 10.80 15.25
C PRO A 119 6.90 10.13 14.08
N LEU A 120 6.11 9.58 13.16
CA LEU A 120 6.61 8.98 11.92
C LEU A 120 6.72 10.07 10.86
N CYS A 121 7.93 10.44 10.49
CA CYS A 121 8.21 11.46 9.49
C CYS A 121 8.46 10.86 8.11
N HIS A 122 8.03 11.55 7.07
CA HIS A 122 8.26 11.18 5.68
C HIS A 122 9.10 12.27 4.99
N GLY A 123 10.41 12.07 4.92
CA GLY A 123 11.37 13.11 4.56
C GLY A 123 11.24 14.30 5.51
N ASP A 124 11.15 15.50 4.97
CA ASP A 124 11.01 16.73 5.76
C ASP A 124 9.57 16.99 6.30
N LYS A 125 8.63 16.05 6.05
CA LYS A 125 7.24 16.21 6.47
C LYS A 125 7.01 15.50 7.79
N SER A 126 6.80 16.30 8.84
CA SER A 126 6.38 15.81 10.15
C SER A 126 4.86 15.91 10.31
N PRO A 127 4.16 14.90 10.86
CA PRO A 127 2.75 15.01 11.21
C PRO A 127 2.49 16.06 12.29
N CYS A 128 3.51 16.47 13.02
CA CYS A 128 3.43 17.49 14.06
C CYS A 128 3.06 18.87 13.50
N ALA A 129 3.35 19.15 12.24
CA ALA A 129 3.03 20.42 11.60
C ALA A 129 1.52 20.73 11.56
N VAL A 130 0.68 19.68 11.51
CA VAL A 130 -0.79 19.79 11.43
C VAL A 130 -1.50 19.18 12.66
N CYS A 131 -0.75 18.92 13.73
CA CYS A 131 -1.27 18.27 14.93
C CYS A 131 -1.92 19.28 15.87
N ASP A 132 -3.19 19.08 16.22
CA ASP A 132 -3.95 19.92 17.16
C ASP A 132 -3.37 19.89 18.58
N TYR A 133 -2.65 18.82 18.93
CA TYR A 133 -2.07 18.62 20.25
C TYR A 133 -0.62 19.11 20.37
N ARG A 134 -0.05 19.73 19.35
CA ARG A 134 1.35 20.17 19.34
C ARG A 134 1.71 21.05 20.55
N ALA A 135 0.83 21.95 20.92
CA ALA A 135 1.06 22.87 22.04
C ALA A 135 1.14 22.17 23.42
N VAL A 136 0.39 21.08 23.58
CA VAL A 136 0.36 20.28 24.81
C VAL A 136 1.49 19.25 24.82
N CYS A 137 1.70 18.58 23.68
CA CYS A 137 2.71 17.53 23.53
C CYS A 137 4.14 18.07 23.69
N ARG A 138 4.39 19.30 23.19
CA ARG A 138 5.71 19.96 23.21
C ARG A 138 6.83 19.14 22.59
N HIS A 139 6.49 18.25 21.64
CA HIS A 139 7.51 17.50 20.91
C HIS A 139 8.42 18.47 20.13
N GLU A 140 9.72 18.31 20.28
CA GLU A 140 10.72 19.09 19.56
C GLU A 140 11.06 18.39 18.25
N ASP A 141 11.00 19.12 17.15
CA ASP A 141 11.29 18.61 15.81
C ASP A 141 12.77 18.09 15.78
N GLY A 142 12.96 16.90 15.22
CA GLY A 142 14.27 16.22 15.19
C GLY A 142 14.58 15.37 16.42
N CYS A 143 13.72 15.34 17.44
CA CYS A 143 13.92 14.55 18.66
C CYS A 143 13.07 13.28 18.65
N GLY A 144 13.70 12.10 18.53
CA GLY A 144 13.01 10.82 18.62
C GLY A 144 12.07 10.50 17.47
N GLU A 145 12.21 11.18 16.35
CA GLU A 145 11.43 10.93 15.15
C GLU A 145 11.81 9.59 14.50
N ARG A 146 10.80 8.92 13.95
CA ARG A 146 11.00 7.70 13.16
C ARG A 146 10.89 8.06 11.66
N SER A 147 11.77 7.50 10.85
CA SER A 147 11.69 7.60 9.39
C SER A 147 10.93 6.41 8.81
N VAL A 148 10.23 6.66 7.70
CA VAL A 148 9.62 5.58 6.92
C VAL A 148 10.74 4.87 6.14
N GLU A 149 10.92 3.58 6.39
CA GLU A 149 11.77 2.76 5.54
C GLU A 149 11.13 2.58 4.16
N ALA A 150 11.95 2.59 3.11
CA ALA A 150 11.46 2.36 1.76
C ALA A 150 10.86 0.94 1.68
N PRO A 151 9.60 0.79 1.25
CA PRO A 151 8.90 -0.50 1.25
C PRO A 151 9.59 -1.55 0.37
N ASP A 152 10.35 -1.13 -0.63
CA ASP A 152 11.04 -2.03 -1.54
C ASP A 152 12.10 -2.91 -0.85
N LYS A 153 12.72 -2.41 0.23
CA LYS A 153 13.70 -3.19 1.01
C LYS A 153 13.06 -4.22 1.94
N VAL A 154 11.80 -4.01 2.33
CA VAL A 154 11.10 -4.89 3.28
C VAL A 154 10.47 -6.09 2.57
N PHE A 155 10.15 -5.95 1.29
CA PHE A 155 9.35 -6.92 0.55
C PHE A 155 10.10 -7.63 -0.58
N GLU A 156 11.36 -7.30 -0.83
CA GLU A 156 12.18 -8.10 -1.72
C GLU A 156 12.47 -9.46 -1.08
N PRO A 157 12.33 -10.57 -1.82
CA PRO A 157 12.79 -11.86 -1.33
C PRO A 157 14.30 -11.69 -1.04
N LYS A 158 14.71 -12.02 0.17
CA LYS A 158 16.14 -12.14 0.48
C LYS A 158 16.68 -13.12 -0.53
N GLY A 159 17.54 -12.64 -1.44
CA GLY A 159 18.17 -13.48 -2.45
C GLY A 159 18.70 -14.73 -1.78
N GLY A 160 18.23 -15.90 -2.22
CA GLY A 160 18.76 -17.14 -1.76
C GLY A 160 20.24 -17.15 -2.10
N ASP A 161 21.09 -17.31 -1.10
CA ASP A 161 22.45 -17.70 -1.32
C ASP A 161 22.38 -19.03 -2.06
N ASP A 162 22.69 -19.01 -3.34
CA ASP A 162 22.89 -20.21 -4.15
C ASP A 162 24.04 -21.01 -3.52
N VAL A 163 23.68 -22.16 -2.96
CA VAL A 163 24.62 -23.24 -2.59
C VAL A 163 24.69 -24.23 -3.75
#